data_74df92b9b4f4bd5048e93bbffa4480df
#
_entry.id   74df92b9b4f4bd5048e93bbffa4480df
#
_cell.length_a   1.000
_cell.length_b   1.000
_cell.length_c   1.000
_cell.angle_alpha   90.00
_cell.angle_beta   90.00
_cell.angle_gamma   90.00
#
_symmetry.space_group_name_H-M   'P 1'
#
loop_
_entity.id
_entity.type
_entity.pdbx_description
1 polymer ?
#
loop_
_entity_poly.entity_id
_entity_poly.type
_entity_poly.pdbx_seq_one_letter_code
_entity_poly.pdbx_strand_id
1 'polypeptide(L)'
;MPAKSSANGLLILIDLDGTMVSCGLIPRQALTNAIFHHTGKMVEFGYSQLAGLTDPLIIDGALERLAVPESQRNELNHKILKTYLSILAEWYPQATDRILYPGVVELLEYFHECNFRVGLISGNSKKGAGIKLKPFNLEQYFSFGVFGSDHAERDNLPLIVLRKVYQKFNEKYAPDRVVIIGDTVRDVQCARRNGMRSIVVIRRADQRQAILNENPDIIVNNFEDLQPIQHYLQQLLIPPFA
;
A
#
# COMPACT_ATOMS: atom_id res chain seq x y z
N MET A 1 -19.59 -4.54 26.05
CA MET A 1 -20.17 -5.64 25.27
C MET A 1 -19.02 -6.59 24.93
N PRO A 2 -19.18 -7.92 25.05
CA PRO A 2 -18.15 -8.85 24.62
C PRO A 2 -17.90 -8.64 23.13
N ALA A 3 -16.62 -8.68 22.72
CA ALA A 3 -16.25 -8.62 21.31
C ALA A 3 -17.02 -9.72 20.56
N LYS A 4 -17.65 -9.37 19.43
CA LYS A 4 -18.15 -10.39 18.52
C LYS A 4 -16.98 -11.31 18.19
N SER A 5 -17.11 -12.58 18.49
CA SER A 5 -16.21 -13.67 18.14
C SER A 5 -15.70 -13.47 16.72
N SER A 6 -14.41 -13.74 16.48
CA SER A 6 -13.68 -13.66 15.20
C SER A 6 -14.63 -13.62 14.00
N ALA A 7 -14.57 -12.54 13.22
CA ALA A 7 -15.29 -12.51 11.96
C ALA A 7 -14.94 -13.80 11.21
N ASN A 8 -15.93 -14.59 10.81
CA ASN A 8 -15.70 -15.79 9.99
C ASN A 8 -15.20 -15.46 8.58
N GLY A 9 -14.89 -14.18 8.33
CA GLY A 9 -14.44 -13.64 7.06
C GLY A 9 -12.94 -13.34 7.03
N LEU A 10 -12.52 -12.77 5.91
CA LEU A 10 -11.17 -12.31 5.68
C LEU A 10 -11.08 -10.79 5.81
N LEU A 11 -9.92 -10.32 6.28
CA LEU A 11 -9.50 -8.93 6.18
C LEU A 11 -8.55 -8.80 5.00
N ILE A 12 -8.97 -8.06 3.98
CA ILE A 12 -8.16 -7.80 2.80
C ILE A 12 -7.52 -6.42 2.94
N LEU A 13 -6.21 -6.35 2.85
CA LEU A 13 -5.42 -5.13 2.83
C LEU A 13 -4.78 -5.00 1.46
N ILE A 14 -5.16 -3.99 0.69
CA ILE A 14 -4.65 -3.82 -0.67
C ILE A 14 -3.77 -2.58 -0.76
N ASP A 15 -2.61 -2.73 -1.40
CA ASP A 15 -1.72 -1.61 -1.70
C ASP A 15 -2.23 -0.79 -2.89
N LEU A 16 -1.71 0.40 -3.05
CA LEU A 16 -2.17 1.37 -4.05
C LEU A 16 -1.28 1.42 -5.29
N ASP A 17 -0.05 1.93 -5.11
CA ASP A 17 0.87 2.24 -6.21
C ASP A 17 1.51 0.97 -6.79
N GLY A 18 1.31 0.71 -8.07
CA GLY A 18 1.78 -0.52 -8.71
C GLY A 18 0.81 -1.68 -8.55
N THR A 19 -0.06 -1.67 -7.54
CA THR A 19 -1.06 -2.71 -7.29
C THR A 19 -2.38 -2.39 -7.98
N MET A 20 -3.04 -1.33 -7.58
CA MET A 20 -4.33 -0.90 -8.16
C MET A 20 -4.15 0.13 -9.28
N VAL A 21 -3.18 1.02 -9.15
CA VAL A 21 -2.96 2.12 -10.10
C VAL A 21 -1.49 2.29 -10.46
N SER A 22 -1.23 2.69 -11.70
CA SER A 22 0.02 3.37 -12.06
C SER A 22 -0.18 4.87 -11.90
N CYS A 23 0.61 5.48 -11.04
CA CYS A 23 0.50 6.91 -10.76
C CYS A 23 1.24 7.81 -11.74
N GLY A 24 1.92 7.24 -12.76
CA GLY A 24 2.70 8.00 -13.72
C GLY A 24 3.93 8.68 -13.10
N LEU A 25 4.37 9.77 -13.71
CA LEU A 25 5.58 10.49 -13.33
C LEU A 25 5.36 11.57 -12.27
N ILE A 26 4.13 12.10 -12.17
CA ILE A 26 3.82 13.27 -11.32
C ILE A 26 4.22 13.07 -9.85
N PRO A 27 3.96 11.94 -9.17
CA PRO A 27 4.35 11.79 -7.77
C PRO A 27 5.85 11.92 -7.55
N ARG A 28 6.66 11.34 -8.46
CA ARG A 28 8.12 11.44 -8.40
C ARG A 28 8.58 12.89 -8.64
N GLN A 29 8.02 13.56 -9.65
CA GLN A 29 8.34 14.95 -9.97
C GLN A 29 7.97 15.89 -8.82
N ALA A 30 6.78 15.73 -8.25
CA ALA A 30 6.33 16.50 -7.10
C ALA A 30 7.24 16.33 -5.89
N LEU A 31 7.69 15.09 -5.62
CA LEU A 31 8.60 14.80 -4.51
C LEU A 31 9.99 15.42 -4.76
N THR A 32 10.55 15.27 -5.97
CA THR A 32 11.84 15.87 -6.33
C THR A 32 11.79 17.39 -6.20
N ASN A 33 10.70 18.03 -6.67
CA ASN A 33 10.51 19.47 -6.52
C ASN A 33 10.40 19.91 -5.06
N ALA A 34 9.67 19.14 -4.24
CA ALA A 34 9.55 19.43 -2.81
C ALA A 34 10.92 19.36 -2.09
N ILE A 35 11.73 18.35 -2.42
CA ILE A 35 13.08 18.22 -1.86
C ILE A 35 13.96 19.39 -2.32
N PHE A 36 13.95 19.71 -3.62
CA PHE A 36 14.72 20.84 -4.16
C PHE A 36 14.33 22.16 -3.49
N HIS A 37 13.03 22.40 -3.29
CA HIS A 37 12.52 23.62 -2.65
C HIS A 37 13.12 23.84 -1.24
N HIS A 38 13.35 22.77 -0.48
CA HIS A 38 13.84 22.87 0.90
C HIS A 38 15.35 22.70 1.06
N THR A 39 16.02 22.08 0.07
CA THR A 39 17.46 21.76 0.16
C THR A 39 18.33 22.50 -0.85
N GLY A 40 17.72 23.06 -1.91
CA GLY A 40 18.43 23.63 -3.06
C GLY A 40 19.17 22.58 -3.91
N LYS A 41 18.98 21.28 -3.64
CA LYS A 41 19.68 20.18 -4.31
C LYS A 41 18.69 19.26 -5.02
N MET A 42 19.05 18.85 -6.23
CA MET A 42 18.28 17.84 -7.00
C MET A 42 18.60 16.44 -6.50
N VAL A 43 17.58 15.59 -6.51
CA VAL A 43 17.70 14.16 -6.21
C VAL A 43 16.98 13.35 -7.26
N GLU A 44 17.60 12.27 -7.70
CA GLU A 44 16.98 11.28 -8.57
C GLU A 44 16.60 10.04 -7.77
N PHE A 45 15.51 9.40 -8.18
CA PHE A 45 15.01 8.19 -7.54
C PHE A 45 15.02 7.02 -8.53
N GLY A 46 15.75 5.98 -8.19
CA GLY A 46 15.59 4.66 -8.81
C GLY A 46 14.37 3.91 -8.24
N TYR A 47 14.00 2.81 -8.90
CA TYR A 47 12.85 1.99 -8.47
C TYR A 47 12.98 1.52 -7.01
N SER A 48 14.12 0.95 -6.64
CA SER A 48 14.35 0.40 -5.28
C SER A 48 14.25 1.43 -4.15
N GLN A 49 14.40 2.71 -4.49
CA GLN A 49 14.34 3.83 -3.55
C GLN A 49 12.91 4.35 -3.32
N LEU A 50 11.94 3.82 -4.08
CA LEU A 50 10.53 4.19 -4.01
C LEU A 50 9.63 3.00 -3.70
N ALA A 51 9.85 1.88 -4.40
CA ALA A 51 8.95 0.73 -4.41
C ALA A 51 8.72 0.16 -3.00
N GLY A 52 7.46 0.18 -2.56
CA GLY A 52 7.02 -0.36 -1.29
C GLY A 52 7.54 0.36 -0.04
N LEU A 53 8.29 1.46 -0.19
CA LEU A 53 8.69 2.32 0.94
C LEU A 53 7.57 3.28 1.32
N THR A 54 7.65 3.80 2.54
CA THR A 54 6.76 4.87 3.00
C THR A 54 7.27 6.24 2.60
N ASP A 55 6.37 7.21 2.40
CA ASP A 55 6.76 8.60 2.09
C ASP A 55 7.82 9.14 3.05
N PRO A 56 7.71 8.96 4.39
CA PRO A 56 8.74 9.43 5.33
C PRO A 56 10.11 8.78 5.09
N LEU A 57 10.18 7.48 4.81
CA LEU A 57 11.45 6.78 4.56
C LEU A 57 12.05 7.17 3.21
N ILE A 58 11.24 7.41 2.18
CA ILE A 58 11.72 7.90 0.89
C ILE A 58 12.38 9.27 1.06
N ILE A 59 11.74 10.17 1.79
CA ILE A 59 12.28 11.51 2.06
C ILE A 59 13.54 11.43 2.90
N ASP A 60 13.55 10.63 3.97
CA ASP A 60 14.72 10.47 4.84
C ASP A 60 15.93 9.93 4.08
N GLY A 61 15.74 8.88 3.27
CA GLY A 61 16.79 8.33 2.42
C GLY A 61 17.30 9.33 1.36
N ALA A 62 16.45 10.24 0.88
CA ALA A 62 16.89 11.33 0.00
C ALA A 62 17.73 12.35 0.76
N LEU A 63 17.32 12.75 1.96
CA LEU A 63 18.06 13.68 2.81
C LEU A 63 19.41 13.11 3.24
N GLU A 64 19.49 11.81 3.51
CA GLU A 64 20.73 11.11 3.79
C GLU A 64 21.71 11.19 2.61
N ARG A 65 21.25 10.86 1.39
CA ARG A 65 22.07 10.97 0.16
C ARG A 65 22.54 12.38 -0.12
N LEU A 66 21.78 13.39 0.30
CA LEU A 66 22.15 14.79 0.19
C LEU A 66 23.09 15.26 1.33
N ALA A 67 23.51 14.34 2.21
CA ALA A 67 24.35 14.59 3.38
C ALA A 67 23.75 15.62 4.35
N VAL A 68 22.43 15.62 4.51
CA VAL A 68 21.75 16.43 5.53
C VAL A 68 22.01 15.80 6.91
N PRO A 69 22.45 16.59 7.91
CA PRO A 69 22.69 16.09 9.27
C PRO A 69 21.44 15.44 9.87
N GLU A 70 21.59 14.30 10.54
CA GLU A 70 20.50 13.53 11.14
C GLU A 70 19.59 14.39 12.04
N SER A 71 20.21 15.28 12.83
CA SER A 71 19.48 16.20 13.73
C SER A 71 18.51 17.15 13.02
N GLN A 72 18.67 17.36 11.71
CA GLN A 72 17.81 18.22 10.90
C GLN A 72 16.80 17.46 10.05
N ARG A 73 17.02 16.14 9.85
CA ARG A 73 16.23 15.35 8.89
C ARG A 73 14.75 15.27 9.29
N ASN A 74 14.43 15.09 10.56
CA ASN A 74 13.04 14.95 11.00
C ASN A 74 12.21 16.21 10.70
N GLU A 75 12.72 17.38 11.00
CA GLU A 75 12.04 18.65 10.71
C GLU A 75 11.89 18.87 9.20
N LEU A 76 12.96 18.64 8.45
CA LEU A 76 12.95 18.77 6.99
C LEU A 76 12.01 17.75 6.32
N ASN A 77 11.96 16.52 6.82
CA ASN A 77 11.06 15.48 6.32
C ASN A 77 9.59 15.96 6.39
N HIS A 78 9.17 16.49 7.53
CA HIS A 78 7.82 17.03 7.69
C HIS A 78 7.53 18.22 6.74
N LYS A 79 8.49 19.14 6.57
CA LYS A 79 8.35 20.28 5.65
C LYS A 79 8.26 19.82 4.20
N ILE A 80 9.12 18.89 3.79
CA ILE A 80 9.16 18.33 2.45
C ILE A 80 7.85 17.56 2.17
N LEU A 81 7.40 16.72 3.10
CA LEU A 81 6.15 15.99 2.96
C LEU A 81 4.95 16.93 2.76
N LYS A 82 4.88 18.00 3.53
CA LYS A 82 3.82 19.02 3.39
C LYS A 82 3.85 19.68 2.00
N THR A 83 5.03 20.08 1.53
CA THR A 83 5.23 20.69 0.20
C THR A 83 4.92 19.70 -0.91
N TYR A 84 5.41 18.46 -0.80
CA TYR A 84 5.10 17.37 -1.72
C TYR A 84 3.58 17.17 -1.89
N LEU A 85 2.85 17.09 -0.78
CA LEU A 85 1.40 16.90 -0.81
C LEU A 85 0.65 18.10 -1.42
N SER A 86 1.19 19.31 -1.28
CA SER A 86 0.61 20.50 -1.93
C SER A 86 0.79 20.44 -3.45
N ILE A 87 2.02 20.14 -3.90
CA ILE A 87 2.34 20.00 -5.33
C ILE A 87 1.57 18.82 -5.94
N LEU A 88 1.52 17.69 -5.24
CA LEU A 88 0.79 16.51 -5.70
C LEU A 88 -0.70 16.80 -5.88
N ALA A 89 -1.32 17.54 -4.94
CA ALA A 89 -2.73 17.90 -5.02
C ALA A 89 -3.05 18.82 -6.21
N GLU A 90 -2.10 19.66 -6.60
CA GLU A 90 -2.24 20.56 -7.75
C GLU A 90 -1.99 19.84 -9.08
N TRP A 91 -0.92 19.05 -9.17
CA TRP A 91 -0.47 18.48 -10.44
C TRP A 91 -1.14 17.15 -10.79
N TYR A 92 -1.40 16.29 -9.80
CA TYR A 92 -1.88 14.93 -10.06
C TYR A 92 -3.26 14.86 -10.75
N PRO A 93 -4.23 15.73 -10.47
CA PRO A 93 -5.49 15.72 -11.19
C PRO A 93 -5.35 15.92 -12.71
N GLN A 94 -4.27 16.56 -13.14
CA GLN A 94 -3.99 16.87 -14.55
C GLN A 94 -3.07 15.82 -15.22
N ALA A 95 -2.58 14.82 -14.48
CA ALA A 95 -1.71 13.78 -15.02
C ALA A 95 -2.45 12.95 -16.07
N THR A 96 -1.83 12.75 -17.23
CA THR A 96 -2.39 11.97 -18.35
C THR A 96 -1.85 10.55 -18.42
N ASP A 97 -0.77 10.26 -17.68
CA ASP A 97 -0.06 8.97 -17.66
C ASP A 97 -0.43 8.09 -16.47
N ARG A 98 -1.46 8.49 -15.69
CA ARG A 98 -2.01 7.64 -14.63
C ARG A 98 -2.96 6.60 -15.22
N ILE A 99 -2.91 5.39 -14.72
CA ILE A 99 -3.70 4.26 -15.21
C ILE A 99 -4.32 3.54 -14.01
N LEU A 100 -5.63 3.27 -14.08
CA LEU A 100 -6.28 2.23 -13.28
C LEU A 100 -5.99 0.89 -13.95
N TYR A 101 -5.41 -0.05 -13.22
CA TYR A 101 -5.14 -1.36 -13.81
C TYR A 101 -6.43 -2.14 -14.07
N PRO A 102 -6.51 -2.85 -15.21
CA PRO A 102 -7.67 -3.67 -15.56
C PRO A 102 -7.97 -4.72 -14.47
N GLY A 103 -9.26 -4.96 -14.23
CA GLY A 103 -9.75 -5.93 -13.25
C GLY A 103 -9.75 -5.44 -11.79
N VAL A 104 -9.26 -4.23 -11.50
CA VAL A 104 -9.23 -3.70 -10.13
C VAL A 104 -10.62 -3.43 -9.58
N VAL A 105 -11.51 -2.85 -10.37
CA VAL A 105 -12.88 -2.57 -9.93
C VAL A 105 -13.61 -3.87 -9.65
N GLU A 106 -13.53 -4.82 -10.56
CA GLU A 106 -14.14 -6.14 -10.46
C GLU A 106 -13.61 -6.92 -9.23
N LEU A 107 -12.32 -6.79 -8.93
CA LEU A 107 -11.71 -7.37 -7.73
C LEU A 107 -12.30 -6.76 -6.45
N LEU A 108 -12.42 -5.44 -6.41
CA LEU A 108 -12.99 -4.73 -5.24
C LEU A 108 -14.46 -5.05 -5.05
N GLU A 109 -15.24 -5.11 -6.14
CA GLU A 109 -16.65 -5.51 -6.12
C GLU A 109 -16.80 -6.94 -5.61
N TYR A 110 -16.01 -7.88 -6.13
CA TYR A 110 -15.98 -9.26 -5.64
C TYR A 110 -15.73 -9.34 -4.12
N PHE A 111 -14.78 -8.57 -3.59
CA PHE A 111 -14.54 -8.56 -2.15
C PHE A 111 -15.74 -8.05 -1.35
N HIS A 112 -16.44 -7.03 -1.86
CA HIS A 112 -17.66 -6.52 -1.24
C HIS A 112 -18.83 -7.52 -1.30
N GLU A 113 -19.01 -8.20 -2.44
CA GLU A 113 -20.02 -9.26 -2.60
C GLU A 113 -19.78 -10.43 -1.62
N CYS A 114 -18.51 -10.79 -1.40
CA CYS A 114 -18.12 -11.78 -0.40
C CYS A 114 -18.21 -11.28 1.05
N ASN A 115 -18.60 -10.02 1.28
CA ASN A 115 -18.61 -9.39 2.59
C ASN A 115 -17.25 -9.41 3.32
N PHE A 116 -16.15 -9.40 2.57
CA PHE A 116 -14.83 -9.25 3.17
C PHE A 116 -14.63 -7.82 3.69
N ARG A 117 -13.86 -7.70 4.76
CA ARG A 117 -13.45 -6.39 5.25
C ARG A 117 -12.27 -5.90 4.40
N VAL A 118 -12.47 -4.84 3.61
CA VAL A 118 -11.45 -4.31 2.69
C VAL A 118 -10.90 -2.99 3.22
N GLY A 119 -9.58 -2.86 3.26
CA GLY A 119 -8.88 -1.65 3.65
C GLY A 119 -7.61 -1.41 2.84
N LEU A 120 -7.10 -0.19 2.91
CA LEU A 120 -5.83 0.16 2.30
C LEU A 120 -4.65 -0.15 3.22
N ILE A 121 -3.54 -0.61 2.63
CA ILE A 121 -2.23 -0.61 3.24
C ILE A 121 -1.26 0.06 2.27
N SER A 122 -0.74 1.23 2.60
CA SER A 122 0.07 1.98 1.66
C SER A 122 1.24 2.71 2.32
N GLY A 123 2.37 2.75 1.62
CA GLY A 123 3.51 3.59 2.00
C GLY A 123 3.23 5.09 1.88
N ASN A 124 2.22 5.48 1.12
CA ASN A 124 1.80 6.88 1.05
C ASN A 124 1.32 7.41 2.40
N SER A 125 1.44 8.71 2.61
CA SER A 125 0.65 9.39 3.64
C SER A 125 -0.84 9.27 3.31
N LYS A 126 -1.71 9.32 4.33
CA LYS A 126 -3.17 9.23 4.13
C LYS A 126 -3.69 10.24 3.10
N LYS A 127 -3.18 11.49 3.16
CA LYS A 127 -3.57 12.55 2.20
C LYS A 127 -3.07 12.22 0.79
N GLY A 128 -1.83 11.73 0.66
CA GLY A 128 -1.26 11.32 -0.63
C GLY A 128 -2.06 10.20 -1.29
N ALA A 129 -2.41 9.16 -0.52
CA ALA A 129 -3.26 8.09 -1.00
C ALA A 129 -4.64 8.59 -1.49
N GLY A 130 -5.29 9.48 -0.73
CA GLY A 130 -6.57 10.07 -1.14
C GLY A 130 -6.46 10.87 -2.45
N ILE A 131 -5.40 11.66 -2.62
CA ILE A 131 -5.17 12.40 -3.87
C ILE A 131 -5.06 11.42 -5.07
N LYS A 132 -4.37 10.30 -4.88
CA LYS A 132 -4.14 9.31 -5.94
C LYS A 132 -5.37 8.46 -6.27
N LEU A 133 -6.23 8.16 -5.28
CA LEU A 133 -7.47 7.39 -5.47
C LEU A 133 -8.57 8.18 -6.17
N LYS A 134 -8.67 9.48 -5.84
CA LYS A 134 -9.78 10.35 -6.27
C LYS A 134 -10.06 10.35 -7.77
N PRO A 135 -9.07 10.44 -8.68
CA PRO A 135 -9.32 10.44 -10.12
C PRO A 135 -9.96 9.16 -10.66
N PHE A 136 -9.90 8.08 -9.90
CA PHE A 136 -10.44 6.76 -10.27
C PHE A 136 -11.73 6.40 -9.51
N ASN A 137 -12.22 7.29 -8.62
CA ASN A 137 -13.36 7.05 -7.75
C ASN A 137 -13.22 5.80 -6.86
N LEU A 138 -11.98 5.44 -6.49
CA LEU A 138 -11.72 4.25 -5.68
C LEU A 138 -11.94 4.47 -4.17
N GLU A 139 -12.05 5.71 -3.71
CA GLU A 139 -12.21 6.03 -2.28
C GLU A 139 -13.45 5.38 -1.67
N GLN A 140 -14.51 5.20 -2.46
CA GLN A 140 -15.77 4.58 -2.03
C GLN A 140 -15.62 3.13 -1.56
N TYR A 141 -14.60 2.41 -2.02
CA TYR A 141 -14.36 1.01 -1.64
C TYR A 141 -13.68 0.87 -0.28
N PHE A 142 -13.14 1.96 0.28
CA PHE A 142 -12.29 1.88 1.47
C PHE A 142 -12.84 2.70 2.64
N SER A 143 -13.39 2.02 3.63
CA SER A 143 -13.85 2.67 4.85
C SER A 143 -12.74 2.90 5.89
N PHE A 144 -11.57 2.29 5.72
CA PHE A 144 -10.39 2.41 6.59
C PHE A 144 -9.10 2.12 5.80
N GLY A 145 -7.97 2.40 6.45
CA GLY A 145 -6.65 2.10 5.91
C GLY A 145 -5.54 2.43 6.90
N VAL A 146 -4.35 1.98 6.55
CA VAL A 146 -3.11 2.27 7.25
C VAL A 146 -2.08 2.79 6.25
N PHE A 147 -1.31 3.78 6.65
CA PHE A 147 -0.53 4.61 5.76
C PHE A 147 0.86 4.88 6.32
N GLY A 148 1.81 5.26 5.47
CA GLY A 148 3.13 5.72 5.88
C GLY A 148 3.11 6.89 6.88
N SER A 149 2.01 7.66 6.94
CA SER A 149 1.79 8.67 7.99
C SER A 149 1.40 8.08 9.35
N ASP A 150 1.00 6.81 9.43
CA ASP A 150 0.72 6.14 10.70
C ASP A 150 2.00 5.55 11.32
N HIS A 151 2.93 5.09 10.49
CA HIS A 151 4.25 4.60 10.90
C HIS A 151 5.22 4.61 9.70
N ALA A 152 6.47 5.01 9.94
CA ALA A 152 7.48 5.04 8.89
C ALA A 152 7.83 3.62 8.40
N GLU A 153 8.02 2.68 9.32
CA GLU A 153 8.31 1.29 8.95
C GLU A 153 7.05 0.57 8.49
N ARG A 154 7.05 0.09 7.23
CA ARG A 154 5.91 -0.60 6.61
C ARG A 154 5.48 -1.84 7.39
N ASP A 155 6.43 -2.58 7.97
CA ASP A 155 6.17 -3.82 8.69
C ASP A 155 5.31 -3.64 9.96
N ASN A 156 5.21 -2.41 10.48
CA ASN A 156 4.37 -2.08 11.62
C ASN A 156 2.92 -1.72 11.22
N LEU A 157 2.68 -1.43 9.94
CA LEU A 157 1.35 -1.03 9.45
C LEU A 157 0.27 -2.10 9.69
N PRO A 158 0.53 -3.42 9.49
CA PRO A 158 -0.47 -4.45 9.73
C PRO A 158 -0.99 -4.50 11.17
N LEU A 159 -0.12 -4.30 12.17
CA LEU A 159 -0.54 -4.28 13.57
C LEU A 159 -1.39 -3.05 13.89
N ILE A 160 -1.07 -1.92 13.27
CA ILE A 160 -1.84 -0.68 13.43
C ILE A 160 -3.23 -0.83 12.81
N VAL A 161 -3.33 -1.43 11.61
CA VAL A 161 -4.65 -1.60 10.96
C VAL A 161 -5.54 -2.58 11.72
N LEU A 162 -5.01 -3.66 12.29
CA LEU A 162 -5.79 -4.56 13.14
C LEU A 162 -6.40 -3.83 14.34
N ARG A 163 -5.63 -2.92 14.97
CA ARG A 163 -6.14 -2.08 16.05
C ARG A 163 -7.23 -1.12 15.56
N LYS A 164 -7.05 -0.47 14.40
CA LYS A 164 -8.05 0.42 13.80
C LYS A 164 -9.34 -0.32 13.46
N VAL A 165 -9.24 -1.54 12.91
CA VAL A 165 -10.39 -2.39 12.60
C VAL A 165 -11.14 -2.76 13.88
N TYR A 166 -10.44 -3.18 14.93
CA TYR A 166 -11.07 -3.47 16.22
C TYR A 166 -11.79 -2.24 16.79
N GLN A 167 -11.13 -1.07 16.79
CA GLN A 167 -11.73 0.16 17.30
C GLN A 167 -12.97 0.60 16.53
N LYS A 168 -12.94 0.45 15.19
CA LYS A 168 -14.03 0.93 14.33
C LYS A 168 -15.20 -0.03 14.21
N PHE A 169 -14.92 -1.34 14.13
CA PHE A 169 -15.91 -2.36 13.80
C PHE A 169 -16.14 -3.39 14.93
N ASN A 170 -15.32 -3.34 16.00
CA ASN A 170 -15.28 -4.35 17.06
C ASN A 170 -15.02 -5.78 16.53
N GLU A 171 -14.22 -5.89 15.47
CA GLU A 171 -13.86 -7.15 14.82
C GLU A 171 -12.39 -7.49 15.09
N LYS A 172 -12.13 -8.78 15.32
CA LYS A 172 -10.76 -9.30 15.48
C LYS A 172 -10.48 -10.32 14.39
N TYR A 173 -9.30 -10.22 13.81
CA TYR A 173 -8.81 -11.15 12.80
C TYR A 173 -7.52 -11.82 13.31
N ALA A 174 -7.45 -13.15 13.19
CA ALA A 174 -6.20 -13.87 13.35
C ALA A 174 -5.26 -13.52 12.17
N PRO A 175 -3.94 -13.51 12.35
CA PRO A 175 -3.02 -13.13 11.28
C PRO A 175 -3.22 -13.93 9.98
N ASP A 176 -3.46 -15.22 10.06
CA ASP A 176 -3.72 -16.10 8.91
C ASP A 176 -5.05 -15.82 8.18
N ARG A 177 -5.91 -14.96 8.73
CA ARG A 177 -7.15 -14.45 8.13
C ARG A 177 -6.99 -13.05 7.54
N VAL A 178 -5.78 -12.51 7.54
CA VAL A 178 -5.43 -11.24 6.90
C VAL A 178 -4.66 -11.52 5.63
N VAL A 179 -5.09 -10.91 4.53
CA VAL A 179 -4.46 -11.05 3.21
C VAL A 179 -3.95 -9.70 2.77
N ILE A 180 -2.65 -9.59 2.51
CA ILE A 180 -2.03 -8.39 1.93
C ILE A 180 -1.89 -8.62 0.43
N ILE A 181 -2.42 -7.69 -0.36
CA ILE A 181 -2.32 -7.70 -1.83
C ILE A 181 -1.42 -6.54 -2.25
N GLY A 182 -0.32 -6.85 -2.94
CA GLY A 182 0.66 -5.87 -3.38
C GLY A 182 1.39 -6.27 -4.65
N ASP A 183 2.38 -5.48 -5.07
CA ASP A 183 3.19 -5.73 -6.28
C ASP A 183 4.70 -5.80 -6.00
N THR A 184 5.12 -5.65 -4.75
CA THR A 184 6.54 -5.57 -4.38
C THR A 184 6.99 -6.67 -3.42
N VAL A 185 8.30 -6.89 -3.38
CA VAL A 185 8.98 -7.72 -2.36
C VAL A 185 8.57 -7.29 -0.94
N ARG A 186 8.42 -5.98 -0.70
CA ARG A 186 8.07 -5.45 0.62
C ARG A 186 6.66 -5.83 1.08
N ASP A 187 5.73 -6.03 0.15
CA ASP A 187 4.39 -6.50 0.48
C ASP A 187 4.42 -7.93 1.00
N VAL A 188 5.18 -8.80 0.33
CA VAL A 188 5.39 -10.19 0.77
C VAL A 188 6.09 -10.24 2.13
N GLN A 189 7.17 -9.47 2.29
CA GLN A 189 7.91 -9.40 3.55
C GLN A 189 7.04 -8.88 4.70
N CYS A 190 6.25 -7.84 4.44
CA CYS A 190 5.32 -7.26 5.39
C CYS A 190 4.27 -8.29 5.85
N ALA A 191 3.66 -9.03 4.91
CA ALA A 191 2.73 -10.11 5.22
C ALA A 191 3.40 -11.21 6.05
N ARG A 192 4.52 -11.74 5.57
CA ARG A 192 5.25 -12.85 6.21
C ARG A 192 5.69 -12.52 7.64
N ARG A 193 6.27 -11.33 7.87
CA ARG A 193 6.75 -10.90 9.20
C ARG A 193 5.62 -10.77 10.22
N ASN A 194 4.41 -10.56 9.74
CA ASN A 194 3.21 -10.46 10.57
C ASN A 194 2.38 -11.75 10.62
N GLY A 195 2.86 -12.87 10.03
CA GLY A 195 2.11 -14.13 9.97
C GLY A 195 0.85 -14.06 9.10
N MET A 196 0.78 -13.10 8.20
CA MET A 196 -0.35 -12.85 7.30
C MET A 196 -0.12 -13.49 5.93
N ARG A 197 -1.16 -13.58 5.12
CA ARG A 197 -1.14 -14.11 3.76
C ARG A 197 -0.81 -13.03 2.76
N SER A 198 -0.21 -13.43 1.62
CA SER A 198 0.21 -12.52 0.55
C SER A 198 -0.29 -12.96 -0.82
N ILE A 199 -0.88 -12.02 -1.54
CA ILE A 199 -1.20 -12.13 -2.98
C ILE A 199 -0.37 -11.09 -3.71
N VAL A 200 0.41 -11.49 -4.70
CA VAL A 200 1.28 -10.55 -5.41
C VAL A 200 0.94 -10.51 -6.89
N VAL A 201 0.70 -9.29 -7.39
CA VAL A 201 0.57 -9.06 -8.83
C VAL A 201 1.93 -8.65 -9.42
N ILE A 202 2.38 -9.34 -10.45
CA ILE A 202 3.65 -9.04 -11.11
C ILE A 202 3.46 -7.92 -12.13
N ARG A 203 3.91 -6.73 -11.80
CA ARG A 203 3.90 -5.56 -12.70
C ARG A 203 5.18 -5.38 -13.48
N ARG A 204 6.29 -5.89 -12.95
CA ARG A 204 7.62 -5.74 -13.53
C ARG A 204 8.29 -7.09 -13.64
N ALA A 205 8.65 -7.47 -14.87
CA ALA A 205 9.31 -8.75 -15.15
C ALA A 205 10.67 -8.88 -14.44
N ASP A 206 11.42 -7.76 -14.32
CA ASP A 206 12.71 -7.72 -13.64
C ASP A 206 12.63 -7.92 -12.12
N GLN A 207 11.45 -7.73 -11.51
CA GLN A 207 11.21 -7.96 -10.08
C GLN A 207 10.69 -9.38 -9.77
N ARG A 208 10.27 -10.13 -10.79
CA ARG A 208 9.63 -11.44 -10.62
C ARG A 208 10.45 -12.40 -9.75
N GLN A 209 11.74 -12.54 -10.06
CA GLN A 209 12.59 -13.50 -9.32
C GLN A 209 12.78 -13.07 -7.86
N ALA A 210 12.95 -11.78 -7.60
CA ALA A 210 13.07 -11.25 -6.25
C ALA A 210 11.78 -11.49 -5.42
N ILE A 211 10.61 -11.34 -6.04
CA ILE A 211 9.32 -11.62 -5.41
C ILE A 211 9.16 -13.12 -5.13
N LEU A 212 9.51 -13.99 -6.11
CA LEU A 212 9.45 -15.44 -5.94
C LEU A 212 10.32 -15.93 -4.77
N ASN A 213 11.49 -15.35 -4.59
CA ASN A 213 12.42 -15.70 -3.51
C ASN A 213 11.84 -15.40 -2.11
N GLU A 214 10.85 -14.54 -2.00
CA GLU A 214 10.14 -14.25 -0.74
C GLU A 214 9.01 -15.23 -0.43
N ASN A 215 8.71 -16.18 -1.33
CA ASN A 215 7.67 -17.19 -1.20
C ASN A 215 6.27 -16.60 -0.89
N PRO A 216 5.70 -15.77 -1.76
CA PRO A 216 4.32 -15.31 -1.61
C PRO A 216 3.35 -16.50 -1.68
N ASP A 217 2.18 -16.39 -1.02
CA ASP A 217 1.20 -17.48 -1.03
C ASP A 217 0.63 -17.72 -2.43
N ILE A 218 0.29 -16.66 -3.18
CA ILE A 218 -0.01 -16.76 -4.63
C ILE A 218 0.55 -15.57 -5.41
N ILE A 219 0.76 -15.81 -6.69
CA ILE A 219 1.19 -14.80 -7.67
C ILE A 219 0.18 -14.77 -8.81
N VAL A 220 -0.20 -13.56 -9.20
CA VAL A 220 -1.04 -13.30 -10.37
C VAL A 220 -0.33 -12.35 -11.33
N ASN A 221 -0.69 -12.38 -12.61
CA ASN A 221 -0.11 -11.48 -13.60
C ASN A 221 -0.93 -10.19 -13.75
N ASN A 222 -2.23 -10.25 -13.47
CA ASN A 222 -3.17 -9.13 -13.50
C ASN A 222 -4.39 -9.48 -12.65
N PHE A 223 -5.41 -8.61 -12.64
CA PHE A 223 -6.69 -8.83 -11.96
C PHE A 223 -7.86 -9.05 -12.92
N GLU A 224 -7.60 -9.25 -14.23
CA GLU A 224 -8.64 -9.54 -15.22
C GLU A 224 -9.17 -10.97 -15.07
N ASP A 225 -8.30 -11.90 -14.66
CA ASP A 225 -8.69 -13.25 -14.26
C ASP A 225 -8.66 -13.34 -12.72
N LEU A 226 -9.84 -13.32 -12.11
CA LEU A 226 -10.00 -13.44 -10.66
C LEU A 226 -9.97 -14.87 -10.13
N GLN A 227 -10.07 -15.88 -10.99
CA GLN A 227 -10.20 -17.29 -10.56
C GLN A 227 -9.09 -17.74 -9.60
N PRO A 228 -7.80 -17.44 -9.84
CA PRO A 228 -6.74 -17.82 -8.91
C PRO A 228 -6.92 -17.22 -7.52
N ILE A 229 -7.32 -15.94 -7.46
CA ILE A 229 -7.58 -15.23 -6.21
C ILE A 229 -8.80 -15.81 -5.50
N GLN A 230 -9.91 -16.00 -6.23
CA GLN A 230 -11.15 -16.56 -5.70
C GLN A 230 -10.93 -17.93 -5.10
N HIS A 231 -10.26 -18.82 -5.84
CA HIS A 231 -9.94 -20.17 -5.38
C HIS A 231 -9.10 -20.15 -4.09
N TYR A 232 -8.06 -19.34 -4.07
CA TYR A 232 -7.20 -19.21 -2.88
C TYR A 232 -7.95 -18.69 -1.67
N LEU A 233 -8.74 -17.63 -1.82
CA LEU A 233 -9.52 -17.05 -0.71
C LEU A 233 -10.58 -18.02 -0.20
N GLN A 234 -11.21 -18.82 -1.08
CA GLN A 234 -12.13 -19.88 -0.68
C GLN A 234 -11.44 -20.95 0.18
N GLN A 235 -10.22 -21.35 -0.16
CA GLN A 235 -9.43 -22.29 0.67
C GLN A 235 -9.18 -21.75 2.07
N LEU A 236 -8.89 -20.45 2.19
CA LEU A 236 -8.69 -19.81 3.50
C LEU A 236 -9.97 -19.78 4.35
N LEU A 237 -11.16 -19.82 3.74
CA LEU A 237 -12.44 -19.82 4.48
C LEU A 237 -12.81 -21.20 5.03
N ILE A 238 -12.27 -22.27 4.48
CA ILE A 238 -12.50 -23.63 4.99
C ILE A 238 -11.76 -23.76 6.33
N PRO A 239 -12.47 -24.09 7.43
CA PRO A 239 -11.76 -24.34 8.67
C PRO A 239 -10.80 -25.52 8.49
N PRO A 240 -9.60 -25.48 9.09
CA PRO A 240 -8.76 -26.66 9.12
C PRO A 240 -9.57 -27.79 9.76
N PHE A 241 -9.56 -28.94 9.11
CA PHE A 241 -10.29 -30.12 9.64
C PHE A 241 -9.93 -30.32 11.11
N ALA A 242 -10.98 -30.34 11.95
CA ALA A 242 -10.88 -30.68 13.37
C ALA A 242 -10.47 -32.13 13.56
#